data_34147db8d5302977137c6ce63b71edf2
#
_entry.id   34147db8d5302977137c6ce63b71edf2
#
_cell.length_a   1.000
_cell.length_b   1.000
_cell.length_c   1.000
_cell.angle_alpha   90.00
_cell.angle_beta   90.00
_cell.angle_gamma   90.00
#
_symmetry.space_group_name_H-M   'P 1'
#
loop_
_entity.id
_entity.type
_entity.pdbx_description
1 polymer ?
#
loop_
_entity_poly.entity_id
_entity_poly.type
_entity_poly.pdbx_seq_one_letter_code
_entity_poly.pdbx_strand_id
1 'polypeptide(L)'
;MSHAPKLIPADLAPGDQRSANAELPGIVFHLIESPDDPFFQIGFNSLTHHFGPVGEMEALSVLQHRFRWNTAQPVPGKPLFHYAMILALDPKNQVAAVRDYTAIVHTPPERAAATVHLSHLWIHPDFRRSGLAGWMRAFPIETARTLLARARHALHAPITLVAEMDLPKVQDPASGIRLLAYEKAGYRKVDPRVMPYLQPDFREPAAIDASGTLQPIPMTPILRRVGHEAESFAPASEIRTVIRDIYAMYSDTFRPSDMAPLWEKWRAYPNGLTPIPLLSPSQL
;
A
#
# COMPACT_ATOMS: atom_id res chain seq x y z
N MET A 1 -6.54 -20.10 -9.60
CA MET A 1 -6.86 -20.76 -8.30
C MET A 1 -6.15 -19.95 -7.22
N SER A 2 -6.89 -19.48 -6.21
CA SER A 2 -6.26 -18.84 -5.05
C SER A 2 -5.35 -19.84 -4.35
N HIS A 3 -4.23 -19.36 -3.85
CA HIS A 3 -3.34 -20.14 -3.00
C HIS A 3 -3.14 -19.44 -1.66
N ALA A 4 -2.75 -20.19 -0.64
CA ALA A 4 -2.48 -19.61 0.66
C ALA A 4 -1.17 -18.79 0.59
N PRO A 5 -1.16 -17.52 1.05
CA PRO A 5 0.07 -16.77 1.16
C PRO A 5 1.00 -17.42 2.17
N LYS A 6 2.30 -17.32 1.93
CA LYS A 6 3.30 -17.89 2.81
C LYS A 6 3.46 -17.06 4.08
N LEU A 7 3.29 -17.68 5.24
CA LEU A 7 3.54 -17.07 6.53
C LEU A 7 5.06 -17.05 6.81
N ILE A 8 5.69 -15.89 6.74
CA ILE A 8 7.12 -15.72 6.98
C ILE A 8 7.30 -14.85 8.24
N PRO A 9 7.61 -15.44 9.42
CA PRO A 9 7.73 -14.68 10.66
C PRO A 9 8.78 -13.57 10.60
N ALA A 10 9.84 -13.74 9.83
CA ALA A 10 10.87 -12.72 9.62
C ALA A 10 10.36 -11.45 8.92
N ASP A 11 9.20 -11.50 8.26
CA ASP A 11 8.58 -10.35 7.59
C ASP A 11 7.70 -9.53 8.53
N LEU A 12 7.36 -10.08 9.69
CA LEU A 12 6.64 -9.32 10.70
C LEU A 12 7.49 -8.14 11.17
N ALA A 13 6.84 -7.01 11.32
CA ALA A 13 7.48 -5.84 11.91
C ALA A 13 7.91 -6.13 13.37
N PRO A 14 8.92 -5.41 13.91
CA PRO A 14 9.34 -5.61 15.31
C PRO A 14 8.16 -5.53 16.30
N GLY A 15 7.24 -4.60 16.11
CA GLY A 15 6.04 -4.47 16.95
C GLY A 15 4.93 -5.50 16.69
N ASP A 16 5.06 -6.27 15.61
CA ASP A 16 4.11 -7.33 15.22
C ASP A 16 4.62 -8.75 15.51
N GLN A 17 5.80 -8.92 16.12
CA GLN A 17 6.42 -10.24 16.37
C GLN A 17 5.52 -11.19 17.16
N ARG A 18 4.66 -10.65 18.05
CA ARG A 18 3.64 -11.46 18.75
C ARG A 18 2.67 -12.18 17.80
N SER A 19 2.49 -11.68 16.56
CA SER A 19 1.64 -12.33 15.56
C SER A 19 2.20 -13.68 15.10
N ALA A 20 3.52 -13.91 15.22
CA ALA A 20 4.13 -15.19 14.90
C ALA A 20 3.63 -16.34 15.80
N ASN A 21 3.29 -16.01 17.05
CA ASN A 21 2.80 -16.94 18.06
C ASN A 21 1.27 -16.80 18.26
N ALA A 22 0.60 -16.01 17.43
CA ALA A 22 -0.85 -15.83 17.54
C ALA A 22 -1.55 -17.09 17.06
N GLU A 23 -2.41 -17.62 17.91
CA GLU A 23 -3.35 -18.64 17.50
C GLU A 23 -4.43 -17.99 16.64
N LEU A 24 -4.52 -18.44 15.37
CA LEU A 24 -5.57 -18.03 14.44
C LEU A 24 -6.39 -19.28 14.05
N PRO A 25 -7.13 -19.87 15.02
CA PRO A 25 -7.77 -21.17 14.82
C PRO A 25 -8.79 -21.11 13.69
N GLY A 26 -8.53 -21.92 12.65
CA GLY A 26 -9.44 -22.06 11.51
C GLY A 26 -9.47 -20.87 10.55
N ILE A 27 -8.62 -19.84 10.74
CA ILE A 27 -8.47 -18.77 9.74
C ILE A 27 -7.76 -19.33 8.52
N VAL A 28 -8.40 -19.17 7.36
CA VAL A 28 -7.83 -19.53 6.06
C VAL A 28 -7.55 -18.26 5.27
N PHE A 29 -6.31 -18.14 4.77
CA PHE A 29 -5.90 -17.02 3.93
C PHE A 29 -5.96 -17.40 2.46
N HIS A 30 -6.49 -16.51 1.64
CA HIS A 30 -6.55 -16.60 0.19
C HIS A 30 -5.77 -15.42 -0.41
N LEU A 31 -4.75 -15.73 -1.23
CA LEU A 31 -4.07 -14.74 -2.05
C LEU A 31 -4.76 -14.71 -3.42
N ILE A 32 -5.31 -13.58 -3.76
CA ILE A 32 -6.13 -13.35 -4.96
C ILE A 32 -5.27 -12.52 -5.93
N GLU A 33 -4.94 -13.08 -7.08
CA GLU A 33 -4.08 -12.47 -8.10
C GLU A 33 -4.74 -12.43 -9.49
N SER A 34 -6.04 -12.75 -9.56
CA SER A 34 -6.84 -12.73 -10.79
C SER A 34 -8.26 -12.23 -10.50
N PRO A 35 -8.89 -11.49 -11.42
CA PRO A 35 -10.29 -11.12 -11.28
C PRO A 35 -11.25 -12.31 -11.40
N ASP A 36 -10.79 -13.44 -11.96
CA ASP A 36 -11.57 -14.69 -12.11
C ASP A 36 -11.46 -15.58 -10.85
N ASP A 37 -10.72 -15.14 -9.82
CA ASP A 37 -10.65 -15.86 -8.56
C ASP A 37 -12.02 -15.86 -7.85
N PRO A 38 -12.54 -17.00 -7.38
CA PRO A 38 -13.86 -17.08 -6.76
C PRO A 38 -14.00 -16.23 -5.50
N PHE A 39 -12.88 -15.90 -4.84
CA PHE A 39 -12.87 -15.06 -3.65
C PHE A 39 -12.75 -13.57 -3.94
N PHE A 40 -12.45 -13.17 -5.18
CA PHE A 40 -12.26 -11.76 -5.53
C PHE A 40 -13.51 -10.94 -5.24
N GLN A 41 -14.69 -11.40 -5.67
CA GLN A 41 -15.93 -10.67 -5.46
C GLN A 41 -16.26 -10.51 -3.96
N ILE A 42 -15.95 -11.51 -3.14
CA ILE A 42 -16.13 -11.45 -1.68
C ILE A 42 -15.26 -10.34 -1.08
N GLY A 43 -13.97 -10.34 -1.44
CA GLY A 43 -13.02 -9.32 -0.98
C GLY A 43 -13.40 -7.92 -1.45
N PHE A 44 -13.73 -7.75 -2.73
CA PHE A 44 -14.18 -6.48 -3.30
C PHE A 44 -15.42 -5.93 -2.59
N ASN A 45 -16.45 -6.75 -2.39
CA ASN A 45 -17.68 -6.35 -1.71
C ASN A 45 -17.41 -5.93 -0.26
N SER A 46 -16.51 -6.64 0.43
CA SER A 46 -16.11 -6.28 1.79
C SER A 46 -15.41 -4.92 1.84
N LEU A 47 -14.46 -4.66 0.94
CA LEU A 47 -13.79 -3.35 0.85
C LEU A 47 -14.79 -2.25 0.49
N THR A 48 -15.65 -2.47 -0.50
CA THR A 48 -16.66 -1.50 -0.94
C THR A 48 -17.65 -1.16 0.18
N HIS A 49 -18.05 -2.16 0.98
CA HIS A 49 -18.94 -1.93 2.11
C HIS A 49 -18.34 -0.96 3.15
N HIS A 50 -17.02 -1.04 3.37
CA HIS A 50 -16.35 -0.26 4.41
C HIS A 50 -15.76 1.06 3.91
N PHE A 51 -15.25 1.11 2.69
CA PHE A 51 -14.54 2.27 2.13
C PHE A 51 -15.37 3.04 1.10
N GLY A 52 -16.37 2.42 0.48
CA GLY A 52 -17.25 3.07 -0.49
C GLY A 52 -18.02 4.26 0.07
N PRO A 53 -18.66 4.16 1.27
CA PRO A 53 -19.42 5.26 1.85
C PRO A 53 -18.62 6.53 2.13
N VAL A 54 -17.29 6.41 2.29
CA VAL A 54 -16.38 7.54 2.54
C VAL A 54 -15.64 8.00 1.27
N GLY A 55 -15.96 7.39 0.11
CA GLY A 55 -15.35 7.77 -1.16
C GLY A 55 -13.90 7.33 -1.35
N GLU A 56 -13.44 6.36 -0.54
CA GLU A 56 -12.06 5.85 -0.59
C GLU A 56 -11.92 4.58 -1.44
N MET A 57 -13.02 4.04 -2.00
CA MET A 57 -12.99 2.80 -2.79
C MET A 57 -13.08 3.08 -4.28
N GLU A 58 -12.14 2.51 -5.01
CA GLU A 58 -12.11 2.59 -6.47
C GLU A 58 -13.17 1.68 -7.11
N ALA A 59 -13.55 2.00 -8.35
CA ALA A 59 -14.51 1.20 -9.11
C ALA A 59 -13.99 -0.23 -9.36
N LEU A 60 -14.91 -1.20 -9.44
CA LEU A 60 -14.59 -2.61 -9.73
C LEU A 60 -13.71 -2.76 -10.98
N SER A 61 -14.04 -2.01 -12.04
CA SER A 61 -13.29 -2.03 -13.31
C SER A 61 -11.82 -1.61 -13.15
N VAL A 62 -11.52 -0.70 -12.24
CA VAL A 62 -10.14 -0.25 -11.95
C VAL A 62 -9.35 -1.39 -11.30
N LEU A 63 -9.92 -2.07 -10.30
CA LEU A 63 -9.25 -3.20 -9.65
C LEU A 63 -9.07 -4.37 -10.63
N GLN A 64 -10.08 -4.66 -11.45
CA GLN A 64 -9.98 -5.68 -12.50
C GLN A 64 -8.90 -5.34 -13.53
N HIS A 65 -8.76 -4.07 -13.89
CA HIS A 65 -7.68 -3.61 -14.77
C HIS A 65 -6.30 -3.86 -14.16
N ARG A 66 -6.12 -3.60 -12.87
CA ARG A 66 -4.83 -3.78 -12.16
C ARG A 66 -4.33 -5.23 -12.19
N PHE A 67 -5.20 -6.22 -12.20
CA PHE A 67 -4.77 -7.62 -12.34
C PHE A 67 -4.07 -7.92 -13.67
N ARG A 68 -4.27 -7.11 -14.72
CA ARG A 68 -3.55 -7.26 -15.99
C ARG A 68 -2.04 -7.01 -15.84
N TRP A 69 -1.62 -6.24 -14.83
CA TRP A 69 -0.21 -6.02 -14.53
C TRP A 69 0.52 -7.30 -14.14
N ASN A 70 -0.20 -8.26 -13.53
CA ASN A 70 0.39 -9.49 -13.01
C ASN A 70 0.98 -10.38 -14.10
N THR A 71 0.49 -10.27 -15.34
CA THR A 71 0.98 -11.01 -16.51
C THR A 71 1.91 -10.19 -17.40
N ALA A 72 2.12 -8.90 -17.10
CA ALA A 72 2.98 -8.02 -17.88
C ALA A 72 4.43 -8.49 -17.89
N GLN A 73 5.08 -8.41 -19.03
CA GLN A 73 6.49 -8.74 -19.16
C GLN A 73 7.37 -7.55 -18.73
N PRO A 74 8.51 -7.81 -18.08
CA PRO A 74 9.46 -6.76 -17.74
C PRO A 74 9.95 -6.02 -18.97
N VAL A 75 9.91 -4.68 -18.96
CA VAL A 75 10.44 -3.81 -19.99
C VAL A 75 11.55 -2.95 -19.41
N PRO A 76 12.79 -2.95 -19.97
CA PRO A 76 13.92 -2.21 -19.40
C PRO A 76 13.59 -0.75 -19.09
N GLY A 77 13.91 -0.29 -17.89
CA GLY A 77 13.68 1.08 -17.42
C GLY A 77 12.21 1.43 -17.15
N LYS A 78 11.27 0.47 -17.25
CA LYS A 78 9.86 0.68 -16.94
C LYS A 78 9.48 0.06 -15.61
N PRO A 79 8.47 0.63 -14.91
CA PRO A 79 7.91 -0.01 -13.73
C PRO A 79 7.21 -1.31 -14.10
N LEU A 80 7.36 -2.29 -13.25
CA LEU A 80 6.63 -3.55 -13.25
C LEU A 80 5.74 -3.55 -12.02
N PHE A 81 4.45 -3.76 -12.20
CA PHE A 81 3.46 -3.78 -11.15
C PHE A 81 2.95 -5.20 -10.88
N HIS A 82 2.53 -5.44 -9.65
CA HIS A 82 1.81 -6.64 -9.28
C HIS A 82 0.73 -6.29 -8.25
N TYR A 83 -0.53 -6.39 -8.64
CA TYR A 83 -1.67 -6.15 -7.78
C TYR A 83 -2.17 -7.46 -7.18
N ALA A 84 -2.46 -7.46 -5.90
CA ALA A 84 -3.06 -8.60 -5.23
C ALA A 84 -4.00 -8.17 -4.09
N MET A 85 -4.88 -9.09 -3.73
CA MET A 85 -5.74 -8.98 -2.56
C MET A 85 -5.55 -10.20 -1.66
N ILE A 86 -5.54 -9.99 -0.36
CA ILE A 86 -5.53 -11.06 0.64
C ILE A 86 -6.85 -11.03 1.38
N LEU A 87 -7.53 -12.16 1.37
CA LEU A 87 -8.76 -12.40 2.10
C LEU A 87 -8.50 -13.44 3.20
N ALA A 88 -8.87 -13.12 4.43
CA ALA A 88 -8.87 -14.06 5.54
C ALA A 88 -10.31 -14.43 5.89
N LEU A 89 -10.63 -15.72 5.88
CA LEU A 89 -11.94 -16.25 6.23
C LEU A 89 -11.87 -17.02 7.56
N ASP A 90 -12.90 -16.89 8.37
CA ASP A 90 -13.08 -17.68 9.58
C ASP A 90 -13.65 -19.09 9.25
N PRO A 91 -13.76 -20.01 10.24
CA PRO A 91 -14.34 -21.34 10.00
C PRO A 91 -15.80 -21.35 9.53
N LYS A 92 -16.50 -20.23 9.61
CA LYS A 92 -17.87 -20.07 9.11
C LYS A 92 -17.90 -19.40 7.72
N ASN A 93 -16.73 -19.24 7.07
CA ASN A 93 -16.56 -18.50 5.83
C ASN A 93 -16.95 -17.01 5.91
N GLN A 94 -16.91 -16.42 7.11
CA GLN A 94 -17.08 -14.98 7.26
C GLN A 94 -15.74 -14.26 7.06
N VAL A 95 -15.78 -13.05 6.51
CA VAL A 95 -14.57 -12.26 6.29
C VAL A 95 -14.01 -11.79 7.63
N ALA A 96 -12.87 -12.34 8.02
CA ALA A 96 -12.12 -11.92 9.21
C ALA A 96 -11.23 -10.71 8.92
N ALA A 97 -10.63 -10.65 7.73
CA ALA A 97 -9.88 -9.49 7.25
C ALA A 97 -9.78 -9.49 5.72
N VAL A 98 -9.58 -8.32 5.16
CA VAL A 98 -9.26 -8.14 3.74
C VAL A 98 -8.26 -6.98 3.58
N ARG A 99 -7.29 -7.17 2.67
CA ARG A 99 -6.31 -6.17 2.27
C ARG A 99 -6.08 -6.28 0.78
N ASP A 100 -5.96 -5.14 0.10
CA ASP A 100 -5.38 -5.07 -1.22
C ASP A 100 -4.10 -4.21 -1.24
N TYR A 101 -3.25 -4.44 -2.23
CA TYR A 101 -1.96 -3.78 -2.36
C TYR A 101 -1.39 -3.93 -3.77
N THR A 102 -0.43 -3.07 -4.10
CA THR A 102 0.36 -3.15 -5.33
C THR A 102 1.84 -3.16 -5.00
N ALA A 103 2.56 -4.20 -5.41
CA ALA A 103 4.01 -4.20 -5.42
C ALA A 103 4.51 -3.55 -6.72
N ILE A 104 5.58 -2.75 -6.62
CA ILE A 104 6.12 -1.94 -7.71
C ILE A 104 7.64 -2.09 -7.71
N VAL A 105 8.21 -2.48 -8.85
CA VAL A 105 9.65 -2.62 -9.05
C VAL A 105 10.02 -2.05 -10.41
N HIS A 106 11.10 -1.29 -10.49
CA HIS A 106 11.63 -0.87 -11.79
C HIS A 106 12.58 -1.92 -12.36
N THR A 107 12.49 -2.17 -13.67
CA THR A 107 13.41 -3.10 -14.33
C THR A 107 14.77 -2.43 -14.55
N PRO A 108 15.90 -3.20 -14.62
CA PRO A 108 17.20 -2.63 -14.91
C PRO A 108 17.19 -1.74 -16.17
N PRO A 109 17.99 -0.65 -16.22
CA PRO A 109 19.12 -0.32 -15.33
C PRO A 109 18.75 0.46 -14.06
N GLU A 110 17.48 0.63 -13.75
CA GLU A 110 17.04 1.34 -12.56
C GLU A 110 17.50 0.65 -11.26
N ARG A 111 17.53 1.42 -10.17
CA ARG A 111 17.96 0.94 -8.86
C ARG A 111 17.09 -0.24 -8.41
N ALA A 112 17.74 -1.31 -7.94
CA ALA A 112 17.07 -2.45 -7.33
C ALA A 112 16.43 -2.05 -6.00
N ALA A 113 15.11 -1.88 -5.98
CA ALA A 113 14.29 -1.65 -4.80
C ALA A 113 12.84 -2.00 -5.13
N ALA A 114 12.05 -2.33 -4.11
CA ALA A 114 10.62 -2.52 -4.26
C ALA A 114 9.84 -1.54 -3.38
N THR A 115 8.82 -0.92 -3.94
CA THR A 115 7.79 -0.18 -3.23
C THR A 115 6.53 -1.04 -3.17
N VAL A 116 5.90 -1.13 -2.01
CA VAL A 116 4.59 -1.79 -1.86
C VAL A 116 3.57 -0.78 -1.39
N HIS A 117 2.68 -0.39 -2.27
CA HIS A 117 1.55 0.47 -1.94
C HIS A 117 0.45 -0.36 -1.27
N LEU A 118 0.13 -0.02 -0.02
CA LEU A 118 -0.89 -0.67 0.79
C LEU A 118 -2.18 0.16 0.69
N SER A 119 -3.11 -0.25 -0.18
CA SER A 119 -4.33 0.52 -0.46
C SER A 119 -5.31 0.47 0.72
N HIS A 120 -5.98 -0.65 0.92
CA HIS A 120 -6.99 -0.79 1.96
C HIS A 120 -6.62 -1.91 2.94
N LEU A 121 -7.06 -1.78 4.18
CA LEU A 121 -7.05 -2.84 5.18
C LEU A 121 -8.30 -2.74 6.04
N TRP A 122 -9.12 -3.76 6.00
CA TRP A 122 -10.19 -3.93 6.97
C TRP A 122 -10.00 -5.21 7.78
N ILE A 123 -10.29 -5.13 9.08
CA ILE A 123 -10.27 -6.27 10.01
C ILE A 123 -11.58 -6.24 10.79
N HIS A 124 -12.29 -7.37 10.72
CA HIS A 124 -13.54 -7.55 11.48
C HIS A 124 -13.30 -7.26 12.97
N PRO A 125 -14.20 -6.56 13.65
CA PRO A 125 -14.04 -6.18 15.06
C PRO A 125 -13.65 -7.34 15.98
N ASP A 126 -14.25 -8.52 15.80
CA ASP A 126 -14.00 -9.71 16.63
C ASP A 126 -12.58 -10.27 16.46
N PHE A 127 -11.91 -9.97 15.34
CA PHE A 127 -10.55 -10.41 15.05
C PHE A 127 -9.48 -9.32 15.31
N ARG A 128 -9.89 -8.17 15.84
CA ARG A 128 -8.94 -7.15 16.27
C ARG A 128 -8.16 -7.65 17.49
N ARG A 129 -6.88 -7.28 17.55
CA ARG A 129 -5.93 -7.72 18.60
C ARG A 129 -5.57 -9.21 18.59
N SER A 130 -6.05 -10.00 17.63
CA SER A 130 -5.70 -11.42 17.46
C SER A 130 -4.30 -11.66 16.87
N GLY A 131 -3.60 -10.63 16.43
CA GLY A 131 -2.36 -10.77 15.65
C GLY A 131 -2.57 -10.77 14.14
N LEU A 132 -3.82 -10.90 13.66
CA LEU A 132 -4.16 -10.94 12.24
C LEU A 132 -3.63 -9.73 11.47
N ALA A 133 -3.71 -8.52 12.07
CA ALA A 133 -3.21 -7.29 11.46
C ALA A 133 -1.71 -7.33 11.14
N GLY A 134 -0.90 -7.99 11.96
CA GLY A 134 0.54 -8.15 11.69
C GLY A 134 0.79 -8.95 10.43
N TRP A 135 0.09 -10.07 10.25
CA TRP A 135 0.19 -10.89 9.04
C TRP A 135 -0.31 -10.14 7.81
N MET A 136 -1.44 -9.44 7.92
CA MET A 136 -1.97 -8.65 6.80
C MET A 136 -1.01 -7.54 6.36
N ARG A 137 -0.10 -7.05 7.25
CA ARG A 137 0.98 -6.11 6.89
C ARG A 137 2.21 -6.80 6.33
N ALA A 138 2.47 -8.07 6.68
CA ALA A 138 3.67 -8.80 6.27
C ALA A 138 3.56 -9.48 4.90
N PHE A 139 2.40 -10.06 4.57
CA PHE A 139 2.20 -10.79 3.32
C PHE A 139 2.65 -10.06 2.04
N PRO A 140 2.44 -8.75 1.88
CA PRO A 140 2.85 -8.04 0.67
C PRO A 140 4.36 -8.07 0.40
N ILE A 141 5.19 -8.35 1.41
CA ILE A 141 6.65 -8.41 1.28
C ILE A 141 7.08 -9.59 0.38
N GLU A 142 6.41 -10.74 0.48
CA GLU A 142 6.73 -11.90 -0.37
C GLU A 142 6.37 -11.63 -1.84
N THR A 143 5.26 -10.95 -2.10
CA THR A 143 4.92 -10.49 -3.46
C THR A 143 5.98 -9.53 -4.01
N ALA A 144 6.50 -8.63 -3.19
CA ALA A 144 7.59 -7.73 -3.60
C ALA A 144 8.87 -8.51 -3.96
N ARG A 145 9.25 -9.54 -3.20
CA ARG A 145 10.39 -10.42 -3.52
C ARG A 145 10.19 -11.16 -4.84
N THR A 146 9.00 -11.70 -5.03
CA THR A 146 8.64 -12.37 -6.29
C THR A 146 8.76 -11.41 -7.47
N LEU A 147 8.31 -10.17 -7.31
CA LEU A 147 8.40 -9.16 -8.35
C LEU A 147 9.84 -8.72 -8.61
N LEU A 148 10.68 -8.59 -7.57
CA LEU A 148 12.12 -8.35 -7.71
C LEU A 148 12.80 -9.45 -8.53
N ALA A 149 12.48 -10.72 -8.26
CA ALA A 149 13.00 -11.86 -9.03
C ALA A 149 12.57 -11.78 -10.51
N ARG A 150 11.29 -11.46 -10.79
CA ARG A 150 10.78 -11.26 -12.16
C ARG A 150 11.51 -10.12 -12.88
N ALA A 151 11.84 -9.05 -12.17
CA ALA A 151 12.63 -7.92 -12.69
C ALA A 151 14.14 -8.22 -12.77
N ARG A 152 14.58 -9.44 -12.39
CA ARG A 152 15.99 -9.87 -12.33
C ARG A 152 16.84 -9.06 -11.35
N HIS A 153 16.25 -8.56 -10.28
CA HIS A 153 16.94 -7.96 -9.16
C HIS A 153 17.27 -8.98 -8.06
N ALA A 154 18.17 -8.60 -7.17
CA ALA A 154 18.50 -9.43 -6.01
C ALA A 154 17.31 -9.47 -5.02
N LEU A 155 17.03 -10.66 -4.46
CA LEU A 155 15.91 -10.86 -3.53
C LEU A 155 16.07 -10.09 -2.19
N HIS A 156 17.31 -9.69 -1.85
CA HIS A 156 17.61 -8.87 -0.69
C HIS A 156 17.63 -7.36 -0.99
N ALA A 157 17.17 -6.95 -2.17
CA ALA A 157 16.98 -5.52 -2.47
C ALA A 157 16.04 -4.86 -1.45
N PRO A 158 16.24 -3.57 -1.14
CA PRO A 158 15.40 -2.85 -0.19
C PRO A 158 13.91 -2.92 -0.55
N ILE A 159 13.07 -3.15 0.46
CA ILE A 159 11.60 -3.15 0.32
C ILE A 159 11.03 -2.08 1.26
N THR A 160 10.21 -1.21 0.72
CA THR A 160 9.48 -0.19 1.48
C THR A 160 7.98 -0.39 1.30
N LEU A 161 7.28 -0.65 2.40
CA LEU A 161 5.81 -0.62 2.43
C LEU A 161 5.37 0.82 2.66
N VAL A 162 4.38 1.27 1.92
CA VAL A 162 3.82 2.62 2.05
C VAL A 162 2.30 2.58 2.11
N ALA A 163 1.73 3.33 3.03
CA ALA A 163 0.30 3.61 3.07
C ALA A 163 0.08 5.13 3.10
N GLU A 164 -0.98 5.58 2.47
CA GLU A 164 -1.40 6.97 2.43
C GLU A 164 -2.44 7.18 3.52
N MET A 165 -2.22 8.14 4.41
CA MET A 165 -3.07 8.36 5.56
C MET A 165 -3.57 9.81 5.61
N ASP A 166 -4.83 9.96 5.96
CA ASP A 166 -5.35 11.24 6.40
C ASP A 166 -4.52 11.81 7.56
N LEU A 167 -4.37 13.11 7.57
CA LEU A 167 -3.88 13.79 8.77
C LEU A 167 -4.85 13.53 9.92
N PRO A 168 -4.33 13.33 11.16
CA PRO A 168 -5.20 13.09 12.32
C PRO A 168 -6.25 14.18 12.46
N LYS A 169 -7.52 13.81 12.41
CA LYS A 169 -8.63 14.73 12.66
C LYS A 169 -8.97 14.66 14.15
N VAL A 170 -8.97 15.79 14.85
CA VAL A 170 -9.32 15.87 16.27
C VAL A 170 -10.71 15.24 16.56
N GLN A 171 -11.57 15.18 15.55
CA GLN A 171 -12.94 14.67 15.65
C GLN A 171 -13.08 13.17 15.34
N ASP A 172 -12.00 12.49 14.92
CA ASP A 172 -12.00 11.05 14.62
C ASP A 172 -10.99 10.29 15.49
N PRO A 173 -11.40 9.80 16.69
CA PRO A 173 -10.53 8.98 17.55
C PRO A 173 -10.04 7.69 16.89
N ALA A 174 -10.79 7.14 15.91
CA ALA A 174 -10.42 5.91 15.22
C ALA A 174 -9.18 6.12 14.32
N SER A 175 -9.00 7.32 13.75
CA SER A 175 -7.79 7.65 12.98
C SER A 175 -6.54 7.60 13.88
N GLY A 176 -6.62 8.13 15.10
CA GLY A 176 -5.53 8.08 16.08
C GLY A 176 -5.13 6.64 16.45
N ILE A 177 -6.12 5.77 16.69
CA ILE A 177 -5.87 4.35 17.00
C ILE A 177 -5.20 3.65 15.83
N ARG A 178 -5.63 3.94 14.60
CA ARG A 178 -5.03 3.38 13.37
C ARG A 178 -3.57 3.81 13.23
N LEU A 179 -3.28 5.09 13.39
CA LEU A 179 -1.91 5.62 13.31
C LEU A 179 -0.99 5.03 14.39
N LEU A 180 -1.46 4.90 15.63
CA LEU A 180 -0.73 4.21 16.71
C LEU A 180 -0.44 2.74 16.38
N ALA A 181 -1.35 2.04 15.71
CA ALA A 181 -1.14 0.66 15.31
C ALA A 181 -0.04 0.54 14.24
N TYR A 182 0.00 1.45 13.28
CA TYR A 182 1.08 1.52 12.29
C TYR A 182 2.41 1.95 12.91
N GLU A 183 2.41 2.91 13.83
CA GLU A 183 3.62 3.32 14.57
C GLU A 183 4.24 2.14 15.32
N LYS A 184 3.43 1.38 16.07
CA LYS A 184 3.88 0.16 16.76
C LYS A 184 4.41 -0.90 15.79
N ALA A 185 3.88 -0.95 14.57
CA ALA A 185 4.34 -1.81 13.50
C ALA A 185 5.59 -1.26 12.78
N GLY A 186 6.26 -0.24 13.33
CA GLY A 186 7.51 0.30 12.78
C GLY A 186 7.35 1.23 11.58
N TYR A 187 6.13 1.67 11.28
CA TYR A 187 5.92 2.69 10.26
C TYR A 187 6.33 4.07 10.78
N ARG A 188 6.82 4.89 9.87
CA ARG A 188 7.20 6.29 10.11
C ARG A 188 6.50 7.20 9.11
N LYS A 189 6.12 8.39 9.53
CA LYS A 189 5.49 9.41 8.70
C LYS A 189 6.56 10.25 8.01
N VAL A 190 6.48 10.43 6.69
CA VAL A 190 7.29 11.43 5.98
C VAL A 190 6.88 12.82 6.46
N ASP A 191 7.84 13.67 6.81
CA ASP A 191 7.52 15.04 7.28
C ASP A 191 6.81 15.83 6.16
N PRO A 192 5.50 16.13 6.30
CA PRO A 192 4.73 16.82 5.26
C PRO A 192 5.17 18.27 5.04
N ARG A 193 5.95 18.87 5.97
CA ARG A 193 6.51 20.21 5.81
C ARG A 193 7.68 20.21 4.83
N VAL A 194 8.36 19.06 4.68
CA VAL A 194 9.50 18.88 3.77
C VAL A 194 9.08 18.27 2.45
N MET A 195 8.19 17.28 2.49
CA MET A 195 7.67 16.58 1.30
C MET A 195 6.15 16.45 1.38
N PRO A 196 5.41 17.54 1.15
CA PRO A 196 3.94 17.51 1.14
C PRO A 196 3.43 16.62 -0.01
N TYR A 197 2.57 15.66 0.30
CA TYR A 197 2.08 14.65 -0.63
C TYR A 197 0.61 14.89 -1.00
N LEU A 198 0.25 14.57 -2.24
CA LEU A 198 -1.12 14.61 -2.74
C LEU A 198 -1.47 13.26 -3.37
N GLN A 199 -2.66 12.76 -3.08
CA GLN A 199 -3.31 11.73 -3.89
C GLN A 199 -4.00 12.36 -5.11
N PRO A 200 -4.24 11.57 -6.20
CA PRO A 200 -5.11 12.01 -7.28
C PRO A 200 -6.51 12.36 -6.79
N ASP A 201 -7.24 13.09 -7.61
CA ASP A 201 -8.67 13.29 -7.46
C ASP A 201 -9.40 12.01 -7.89
N PHE A 202 -10.00 11.27 -6.95
CA PHE A 202 -10.66 9.99 -7.22
C PHE A 202 -12.07 10.12 -7.80
N ARG A 203 -12.57 11.34 -8.03
CA ARG A 203 -13.85 11.52 -8.69
C ARG A 203 -13.78 10.99 -10.13
N GLU A 204 -14.94 10.57 -10.65
CA GLU A 204 -15.03 10.17 -12.04
C GLU A 204 -14.62 11.32 -12.98
N PRO A 205 -13.92 11.05 -14.10
CA PRO A 205 -13.47 12.08 -15.03
C PRO A 205 -14.55 13.05 -15.47
N ALA A 206 -15.77 12.58 -15.71
CA ALA A 206 -16.90 13.41 -16.07
C ALA A 206 -17.30 14.39 -14.95
N ALA A 207 -17.19 13.99 -13.69
CA ALA A 207 -17.48 14.86 -12.55
C ALA A 207 -16.39 15.93 -12.36
N ILE A 208 -15.11 15.58 -12.61
CA ILE A 208 -14.01 16.54 -12.60
C ILE A 208 -14.24 17.60 -13.69
N ASP A 209 -14.53 17.15 -14.92
CA ASP A 209 -14.77 18.04 -16.08
C ASP A 209 -15.98 18.95 -15.84
N ALA A 210 -17.06 18.42 -15.29
CA ALA A 210 -18.26 19.21 -14.97
C ALA A 210 -18.01 20.26 -13.87
N SER A 211 -17.11 19.97 -12.91
CA SER A 211 -16.75 20.93 -11.86
C SER A 211 -15.76 22.01 -12.32
N GLY A 212 -15.06 21.77 -13.45
CA GLY A 212 -13.99 22.63 -13.96
C GLY A 212 -12.79 22.78 -13.03
N THR A 213 -12.72 21.98 -11.96
CA THR A 213 -11.67 22.11 -10.94
C THR A 213 -11.20 20.74 -10.48
N LEU A 214 -9.90 20.49 -10.63
CA LEU A 214 -9.22 19.32 -10.06
C LEU A 214 -9.01 19.51 -8.55
N GLN A 215 -9.27 18.48 -7.76
CA GLN A 215 -9.17 18.50 -6.29
C GLN A 215 -8.29 17.35 -5.78
N PRO A 216 -6.96 17.38 -5.98
CA PRO A 216 -6.06 16.40 -5.39
C PRO A 216 -6.17 16.40 -3.87
N ILE A 217 -6.08 15.23 -3.25
CA ILE A 217 -6.34 15.04 -1.83
C ILE A 217 -5.02 15.11 -1.05
N PRO A 218 -4.85 16.07 -0.11
CA PRO A 218 -3.68 16.09 0.77
C PRO A 218 -3.67 14.86 1.68
N MET A 219 -2.61 14.07 1.58
CA MET A 219 -2.39 12.88 2.40
C MET A 219 -0.98 12.86 2.98
N THR A 220 -0.72 11.95 3.88
CA THR A 220 0.61 11.75 4.46
C THR A 220 1.07 10.33 4.22
N PRO A 221 2.15 10.10 3.46
CA PRO A 221 2.75 8.78 3.35
C PRO A 221 3.34 8.33 4.68
N ILE A 222 2.95 7.15 5.13
CA ILE A 222 3.60 6.44 6.22
C ILE A 222 4.35 5.25 5.65
N LEU A 223 5.61 5.07 6.04
CA LEU A 223 6.53 4.11 5.45
C LEU A 223 7.01 3.12 6.49
N ARG A 224 7.06 1.83 6.12
CA ARG A 224 7.88 0.84 6.79
C ARG A 224 9.02 0.45 5.86
N ARG A 225 10.22 0.86 6.19
CA ARG A 225 11.45 0.46 5.51
C ARG A 225 11.91 -0.86 6.14
N VAL A 226 11.69 -1.97 5.46
CA VAL A 226 11.92 -3.32 6.02
C VAL A 226 13.39 -3.48 6.44
N GLY A 227 13.62 -3.77 7.72
CA GLY A 227 14.95 -3.86 8.32
C GLY A 227 15.56 -2.51 8.74
N HIS A 228 14.86 -1.37 8.52
CA HIS A 228 15.29 -0.01 8.85
C HIS A 228 14.25 0.75 9.68
N GLU A 229 13.39 0.03 10.40
CA GLU A 229 12.24 0.61 11.12
C GLU A 229 12.66 1.56 12.25
N ALA A 230 13.86 1.40 12.78
CA ALA A 230 14.40 2.26 13.86
C ALA A 230 14.93 3.62 13.35
N GLU A 231 15.17 3.77 12.06
CA GLU A 231 15.76 4.98 11.51
C GLU A 231 14.74 6.13 11.48
N SER A 232 15.16 7.30 11.96
CA SER A 232 14.34 8.52 12.01
C SER A 232 14.55 9.45 10.81
N PHE A 233 15.41 9.07 9.87
CA PHE A 233 15.69 9.80 8.63
C PHE A 233 15.82 8.82 7.46
N ALA A 234 15.50 9.30 6.27
CA ALA A 234 15.79 8.60 5.01
C ALA A 234 16.36 9.59 3.97
N PRO A 235 17.18 9.13 3.02
CA PRO A 235 17.61 9.95 1.90
C PRO A 235 16.43 10.45 1.07
N ALA A 236 16.46 11.71 0.64
CA ALA A 236 15.41 12.29 -0.21
C ALA A 236 15.21 11.47 -1.49
N SER A 237 16.28 10.94 -2.09
CA SER A 237 16.22 10.09 -3.28
C SER A 237 15.41 8.82 -3.05
N GLU A 238 15.45 8.24 -1.85
CA GLU A 238 14.66 7.05 -1.49
C GLU A 238 13.16 7.40 -1.41
N ILE A 239 12.81 8.45 -0.65
CA ILE A 239 11.41 8.88 -0.51
C ILE A 239 10.83 9.33 -1.86
N ARG A 240 11.62 10.06 -2.67
CA ARG A 240 11.22 10.42 -4.05
C ARG A 240 10.93 9.19 -4.91
N THR A 241 11.74 8.13 -4.77
CA THR A 241 11.50 6.87 -5.49
C THR A 241 10.18 6.25 -5.09
N VAL A 242 9.89 6.16 -3.80
CA VAL A 242 8.61 5.62 -3.30
C VAL A 242 7.43 6.41 -3.84
N ILE A 243 7.48 7.75 -3.79
CA ILE A 243 6.37 8.59 -4.29
C ILE A 243 6.27 8.49 -5.83
N ARG A 244 7.39 8.45 -6.55
CA ARG A 244 7.41 8.21 -8.00
C ARG A 244 6.69 6.92 -8.37
N ASP A 245 6.96 5.86 -7.62
CA ASP A 245 6.40 4.54 -7.88
C ASP A 245 4.88 4.55 -7.71
N ILE A 246 4.37 5.19 -6.65
CA ILE A 246 2.93 5.38 -6.42
C ILE A 246 2.31 6.20 -7.57
N TYR A 247 2.94 7.31 -7.95
CA TYR A 247 2.43 8.15 -9.04
C TYR A 247 2.50 7.46 -10.40
N ALA A 248 3.50 6.60 -10.64
CA ALA A 248 3.56 5.77 -11.84
C ALA A 248 2.41 4.76 -11.87
N MET A 249 2.06 4.15 -10.74
CA MET A 249 0.91 3.26 -10.60
C MET A 249 -0.40 4.00 -10.88
N TYR A 250 -0.60 5.17 -10.30
CA TYR A 250 -1.80 5.98 -10.56
C TYR A 250 -1.88 6.45 -12.02
N SER A 251 -0.75 6.80 -12.63
CA SER A 251 -0.71 7.25 -14.03
C SER A 251 -1.14 6.19 -15.05
N ASP A 252 -1.22 4.91 -14.65
CA ASP A 252 -1.76 3.85 -15.51
C ASP A 252 -3.30 3.86 -15.59
N THR A 253 -3.96 4.44 -14.59
CA THR A 253 -5.43 4.45 -14.48
C THR A 253 -6.04 5.85 -14.51
N PHE A 254 -5.27 6.89 -14.18
CA PHE A 254 -5.72 8.28 -14.19
C PHE A 254 -5.26 9.02 -15.46
N ARG A 255 -6.03 10.01 -15.89
CA ARG A 255 -5.70 10.83 -17.06
C ARG A 255 -4.39 11.61 -16.83
N PRO A 256 -3.53 11.77 -17.85
CA PRO A 256 -2.30 12.56 -17.72
C PRO A 256 -2.52 13.98 -17.21
N SER A 257 -3.64 14.64 -17.60
CA SER A 257 -4.02 15.98 -17.11
C SER A 257 -4.23 16.01 -15.61
N ASP A 258 -4.85 14.96 -15.06
CA ASP A 258 -5.20 14.89 -13.65
C ASP A 258 -3.98 14.54 -12.77
N MET A 259 -3.01 13.86 -13.36
CA MET A 259 -1.73 13.54 -12.72
C MET A 259 -0.68 14.67 -12.82
N ALA A 260 -0.86 15.61 -13.74
CA ALA A 260 0.16 16.65 -14.00
C ALA A 260 0.55 17.49 -12.77
N PRO A 261 -0.38 17.99 -11.93
CA PRO A 261 -0.03 18.75 -10.73
C PRO A 261 0.75 17.93 -9.68
N LEU A 262 0.46 16.61 -9.59
CA LEU A 262 1.15 15.70 -8.68
C LEU A 262 2.62 15.51 -9.13
N TRP A 263 2.83 15.30 -10.41
CA TRP A 263 4.17 15.20 -11.01
C TRP A 263 4.96 16.49 -10.91
N GLU A 264 4.31 17.65 -11.05
CA GLU A 264 4.96 18.96 -10.85
C GLU A 264 5.45 19.09 -9.41
N LYS A 265 4.60 18.77 -8.43
CA LYS A 265 4.96 18.75 -7.03
C LYS A 265 6.13 17.81 -6.73
N TRP A 266 6.10 16.59 -7.29
CA TRP A 266 7.19 15.62 -7.14
C TRP A 266 8.53 16.14 -7.68
N ARG A 267 8.52 16.88 -8.80
CA ARG A 267 9.76 17.46 -9.36
C ARG A 267 10.40 18.48 -8.42
N ALA A 268 9.60 19.17 -7.63
CA ALA A 268 10.05 20.19 -6.68
C ALA A 268 10.62 19.61 -5.36
N TYR A 269 10.46 18.31 -5.09
CA TYR A 269 10.97 17.72 -3.84
C TYR A 269 12.50 17.74 -3.75
N PRO A 270 13.06 17.81 -2.53
CA PRO A 270 14.49 17.59 -2.30
C PRO A 270 14.99 16.31 -2.96
N ASN A 271 16.26 16.26 -3.31
CA ASN A 271 16.86 15.10 -3.99
C ASN A 271 18.21 14.72 -3.36
N GLY A 272 18.77 13.62 -3.85
CA GLY A 272 20.08 13.13 -3.41
C GLY A 272 20.04 12.58 -1.99
N LEU A 273 21.12 12.81 -1.24
CA LEU A 273 21.30 12.33 0.12
C LEU A 273 20.73 13.28 1.19
N THR A 274 20.03 14.34 0.82
CA THR A 274 19.36 15.23 1.78
C THR A 274 18.52 14.38 2.75
N PRO A 275 18.76 14.49 4.07
CA PRO A 275 18.01 13.70 5.05
C PRO A 275 16.59 14.22 5.18
N ILE A 276 15.61 13.34 4.97
CA ILE A 276 14.19 13.65 5.20
C ILE A 276 13.79 13.08 6.56
N PRO A 277 13.25 13.92 7.46
CA PRO A 277 12.77 13.43 8.76
C PRO A 277 11.61 12.43 8.60
N LEU A 278 11.70 11.36 9.37
CA LEU A 278 10.67 10.34 9.50
C LEU A 278 10.08 10.41 10.91
N LEU A 279 8.89 10.98 11.01
CA LEU A 279 8.22 11.27 12.27
C LEU A 279 7.37 10.08 12.74
N SER A 280 6.98 10.08 14.01
CA SER A 280 5.95 9.16 14.51
C SER A 280 4.62 9.41 13.80
N PRO A 281 3.93 8.37 13.26
CA PRO A 281 2.65 8.56 12.59
C PRO A 281 1.59 9.23 13.45
N SER A 282 1.56 8.94 14.77
CA SER A 282 0.60 9.52 15.72
C SER A 282 0.93 10.95 16.15
N GLN A 283 2.11 11.46 15.84
CA GLN A 283 2.52 12.84 16.17
C GLN A 283 1.73 13.83 15.29
N LEU A 284 1.13 14.85 15.90
CA LEU A 284 0.44 15.94 15.19
C LEU A 284 1.43 16.92 14.56
#